data_b6a477e4869e95bae6e1edd4b6f7c940
#
_entry.id   b6a477e4869e95bae6e1edd4b6f7c940
#
_cell.length_a   1.000
_cell.length_b   1.000
_cell.length_c   1.000
_cell.angle_alpha   90.00
_cell.angle_beta   90.00
_cell.angle_gamma   90.00
#
_symmetry.space_group_name_H-M   'P 1'
#
loop_
_entity.id
_entity.type
_entity.pdbx_description
1 polymer ?
#
loop_
_entity_poly.entity_id
_entity_poly.type
_entity_poly.pdbx_seq_one_letter_code
_entity_poly.pdbx_strand_id
1 'polypeptide(L)'
;DPCMGSGHILVYAFDVLMQIYESAGYGQRDAAGSILEHNLYGLDIDDRAFQLAYFAVMMKARQYNRRILNGEHKPNVYSIQESNGIDRNQLKFFGEGLSETEKKRAIEQVTGLLDTFKDAKEYGSILTVDSYDWELLDRFVSKGEMLGQMSMDTVGLDETREDIQHILELGKCLSQKYHTVTTNPPYMDGGNMNSKLGEYVKKQYEAGKNDLFSVFIFRCRNMCIKSGMVSMITQHGWMFLGSYAKLRMDITNSMTLINMAHLGARAFDEIGGEVVQTTTFALRKDQMEDYSGAYV
;
A
#
# COMPACT_ATOMS: atom_id res chain seq x y z
N ASP A 1 -3.01 -0.33 -4.98
CA ASP A 1 -3.90 -1.27 -4.30
C ASP A 1 -3.29 -1.69 -2.96
N PRO A 2 -3.82 -1.22 -1.82
CA PRO A 2 -3.29 -1.56 -0.49
C PRO A 2 -3.72 -2.96 0.04
N CYS A 3 -4.58 -3.68 -0.66
CA CYS A 3 -5.01 -5.05 -0.34
C CYS A 3 -5.10 -5.86 -1.63
N MET A 4 -3.96 -6.04 -2.30
CA MET A 4 -3.90 -6.48 -3.69
C MET A 4 -4.31 -7.94 -3.91
N GLY A 5 -4.30 -8.79 -2.87
CA GLY A 5 -4.52 -10.21 -3.00
C GLY A 5 -3.60 -10.83 -4.05
N SER A 6 -4.16 -11.57 -4.97
CA SER A 6 -3.44 -12.16 -6.11
C SER A 6 -3.17 -11.19 -7.28
N GLY A 7 -3.45 -9.87 -7.11
CA GLY A 7 -3.11 -8.84 -8.08
C GLY A 7 -4.13 -8.57 -9.18
N HIS A 8 -5.36 -9.04 -9.08
CA HIS A 8 -6.38 -8.86 -10.12
C HIS A 8 -6.62 -7.40 -10.51
N ILE A 9 -6.74 -6.51 -9.52
CA ILE A 9 -6.91 -5.07 -9.74
C ILE A 9 -5.69 -4.49 -10.45
N LEU A 10 -4.48 -4.88 -10.03
CA LEU A 10 -3.23 -4.41 -10.64
C LEU A 10 -3.10 -4.86 -12.10
N VAL A 11 -3.47 -6.11 -12.41
CA VAL A 11 -3.46 -6.64 -13.79
C VAL A 11 -4.43 -5.89 -14.68
N TYR A 12 -5.63 -5.59 -14.18
CA TYR A 12 -6.61 -4.79 -14.93
C TYR A 12 -6.14 -3.34 -15.10
N ALA A 13 -5.61 -2.73 -14.04
CA ALA A 13 -5.06 -1.38 -14.08
C ALA A 13 -3.89 -1.27 -15.08
N PHE A 14 -3.09 -2.33 -15.23
CA PHE A 14 -2.04 -2.40 -16.23
C PHE A 14 -2.60 -2.20 -17.65
N ASP A 15 -3.69 -2.88 -18.02
CA ASP A 15 -4.33 -2.74 -19.33
C ASP A 15 -4.87 -1.33 -19.55
N VAL A 16 -5.48 -0.73 -18.51
CA VAL A 16 -5.97 0.65 -18.60
C VAL A 16 -4.82 1.63 -18.81
N LEU A 17 -3.73 1.46 -18.06
CA LEU A 17 -2.54 2.31 -18.22
C LEU A 17 -1.89 2.13 -19.59
N MET A 18 -1.82 0.89 -20.11
CA MET A 18 -1.34 0.66 -21.48
C MET A 18 -2.13 1.47 -22.50
N GLN A 19 -3.46 1.47 -22.43
CA GLN A 19 -4.31 2.26 -23.32
C GLN A 19 -4.02 3.76 -23.21
N ILE A 20 -3.79 4.26 -21.99
CA ILE A 20 -3.44 5.66 -21.74
C ILE A 20 -2.08 5.99 -22.39
N TYR A 21 -1.06 5.16 -22.18
CA TYR A 21 0.27 5.35 -22.77
C TYR A 21 0.23 5.30 -24.30
N GLU A 22 -0.50 4.34 -24.87
CA GLU A 22 -0.68 4.22 -26.33
C GLU A 22 -1.38 5.45 -26.90
N SER A 23 -2.43 5.95 -26.24
CA SER A 23 -3.13 7.17 -26.65
C SER A 23 -2.24 8.42 -26.59
N ALA A 24 -1.23 8.40 -25.72
CA ALA A 24 -0.22 9.46 -25.61
C ALA A 24 0.98 9.26 -26.56
N GLY A 25 0.96 8.20 -27.39
CA GLY A 25 1.97 7.94 -28.44
C GLY A 25 3.21 7.16 -27.96
N TYR A 26 3.18 6.56 -26.78
CA TYR A 26 4.27 5.73 -26.29
C TYR A 26 4.27 4.34 -26.93
N GLY A 27 5.46 3.78 -27.15
CA GLY A 27 5.61 2.40 -27.59
C GLY A 27 5.24 1.41 -26.47
N GLN A 28 4.58 0.31 -26.83
CA GLN A 28 4.10 -0.69 -25.86
C GLN A 28 5.22 -1.22 -24.96
N ARG A 29 6.41 -1.42 -25.50
CA ARG A 29 7.55 -1.95 -24.75
C ARG A 29 8.00 -1.00 -23.62
N ASP A 30 8.14 0.29 -23.96
CA ASP A 30 8.61 1.31 -23.02
C ASP A 30 7.52 1.63 -22.00
N ALA A 31 6.26 1.68 -22.45
CA ALA A 31 5.10 1.84 -21.60
C ALA A 31 5.02 0.72 -20.53
N ALA A 32 5.23 -0.54 -20.94
CA ALA A 32 5.20 -1.66 -20.00
C ALA A 32 6.25 -1.55 -18.89
N GLY A 33 7.48 -1.12 -19.20
CA GLY A 33 8.52 -0.85 -18.20
C GLY A 33 8.12 0.29 -17.26
N SER A 34 7.70 1.42 -17.82
CA SER A 34 7.23 2.59 -17.06
C SER A 34 6.06 2.27 -16.11
N ILE A 35 5.10 1.46 -16.55
CA ILE A 35 3.96 1.07 -15.74
C ILE A 35 4.41 0.28 -14.51
N LEU A 36 5.33 -0.67 -14.67
CA LEU A 36 5.87 -1.46 -13.55
C LEU A 36 6.59 -0.58 -12.53
N GLU A 37 7.44 0.33 -13.00
CA GLU A 37 8.36 1.08 -12.14
C GLU A 37 7.72 2.32 -11.52
N HIS A 38 6.75 2.94 -12.20
CA HIS A 38 6.29 4.27 -11.82
C HIS A 38 4.79 4.38 -11.53
N ASN A 39 3.97 3.45 -12.03
CA ASN A 39 2.52 3.65 -11.98
C ASN A 39 1.78 2.67 -11.07
N LEU A 40 2.19 1.40 -11.03
CA LEU A 40 1.50 0.39 -10.24
C LEU A 40 2.19 0.12 -8.91
N TYR A 41 1.40 0.15 -7.85
CA TYR A 41 1.84 -0.15 -6.49
C TYR A 41 0.84 -1.09 -5.84
N GLY A 42 1.34 -2.15 -5.22
CA GLY A 42 0.51 -3.14 -4.55
C GLY A 42 1.08 -3.56 -3.20
N LEU A 43 0.20 -3.69 -2.23
CA LEU A 43 0.53 -4.16 -0.88
C LEU A 43 -0.40 -5.27 -0.47
N ASP A 44 0.13 -6.26 0.20
CA ASP A 44 -0.66 -7.27 0.91
C ASP A 44 0.04 -7.68 2.22
N ILE A 45 -0.71 -8.28 3.13
CA ILE A 45 -0.17 -8.81 4.38
C ILE A 45 0.37 -10.24 4.21
N ASP A 46 -0.18 -11.00 3.23
CA ASP A 46 0.18 -12.40 2.95
C ASP A 46 1.31 -12.48 1.91
N ASP A 47 2.40 -13.12 2.30
CA ASP A 47 3.56 -13.33 1.42
C ASP A 47 3.22 -14.18 0.18
N ARG A 48 2.24 -15.09 0.27
CA ARG A 48 1.78 -15.91 -0.86
C ARG A 48 0.94 -15.08 -1.83
N ALA A 49 0.09 -14.21 -1.32
CA ALA A 49 -0.66 -13.25 -2.15
C ALA A 49 0.31 -12.34 -2.92
N PHE A 50 1.35 -11.83 -2.24
CA PHE A 50 2.42 -11.07 -2.89
C PHE A 50 3.08 -11.84 -4.03
N GLN A 51 3.48 -13.11 -3.80
CA GLN A 51 4.12 -13.93 -4.84
C GLN A 51 3.22 -14.11 -6.06
N LEU A 52 1.93 -14.35 -5.85
CA LEU A 52 0.96 -14.49 -6.93
C LEU A 52 0.76 -13.17 -7.69
N ALA A 53 0.62 -12.05 -6.97
CA ALA A 53 0.47 -10.73 -7.56
C ALA A 53 1.71 -10.33 -8.36
N TYR A 54 2.90 -10.54 -7.82
CA TYR A 54 4.17 -10.31 -8.51
C TYR A 54 4.22 -11.08 -9.83
N PHE A 55 3.95 -12.39 -9.76
CA PHE A 55 3.92 -13.22 -10.95
C PHE A 55 2.89 -12.74 -11.98
N ALA A 56 1.66 -12.46 -11.54
CA ALA A 56 0.56 -12.01 -12.41
C ALA A 56 0.89 -10.70 -13.13
N VAL A 57 1.42 -9.71 -12.40
CA VAL A 57 1.80 -8.39 -12.95
C VAL A 57 2.98 -8.53 -13.92
N MET A 58 4.00 -9.33 -13.58
CA MET A 58 5.14 -9.56 -14.47
C MET A 58 4.73 -10.32 -15.75
N MET A 59 3.84 -11.30 -15.64
CA MET A 59 3.31 -12.01 -16.80
C MET A 59 2.42 -11.12 -17.66
N LYS A 60 1.70 -10.18 -17.04
CA LYS A 60 0.94 -9.16 -17.77
C LYS A 60 1.87 -8.23 -18.56
N ALA A 61 2.90 -7.71 -17.93
CA ALA A 61 3.90 -6.86 -18.58
C ALA A 61 4.62 -7.59 -19.75
N ARG A 62 4.87 -8.92 -19.58
CA ARG A 62 5.50 -9.74 -20.61
C ARG A 62 4.68 -9.85 -21.89
N GLN A 63 3.37 -9.69 -21.85
CA GLN A 63 2.52 -9.66 -23.07
C GLN A 63 2.92 -8.52 -24.00
N TYR A 64 3.36 -7.39 -23.44
CA TYR A 64 3.75 -6.18 -24.15
C TYR A 64 5.27 -6.08 -24.39
N ASN A 65 6.07 -6.61 -23.45
CA ASN A 65 7.53 -6.60 -23.55
C ASN A 65 8.11 -7.99 -23.22
N ARG A 66 8.47 -8.76 -24.25
CA ARG A 66 9.00 -10.13 -24.08
C ARG A 66 10.30 -10.21 -23.27
N ARG A 67 11.06 -9.10 -23.16
CA ARG A 67 12.34 -9.03 -22.43
C ARG A 67 12.18 -8.51 -20.99
N ILE A 68 10.96 -8.20 -20.56
CA ILE A 68 10.70 -7.60 -19.24
C ILE A 68 11.20 -8.46 -18.06
N LEU A 69 11.38 -9.77 -18.28
CA LEU A 69 11.84 -10.71 -17.27
C LEU A 69 13.37 -10.79 -17.11
N ASN A 70 14.14 -9.92 -17.77
CA ASN A 70 15.60 -9.91 -17.70
C ASN A 70 16.16 -9.36 -16.38
N GLY A 71 15.30 -8.88 -15.48
CA GLY A 71 15.67 -8.34 -14.16
C GLY A 71 15.93 -6.84 -14.12
N GLU A 72 15.85 -6.14 -15.27
CA GLU A 72 16.03 -4.67 -15.32
C GLU A 72 14.83 -3.92 -14.70
N HIS A 73 13.63 -4.49 -14.82
CA HIS A 73 12.39 -3.86 -14.34
C HIS A 73 11.83 -4.64 -13.16
N LYS A 74 11.48 -3.94 -12.10
CA LYS A 74 10.83 -4.52 -10.91
C LYS A 74 9.49 -3.84 -10.65
N PRO A 75 8.40 -4.59 -10.40
CA PRO A 75 7.13 -4.01 -10.02
C PRO A 75 7.18 -3.55 -8.56
N ASN A 76 6.48 -2.45 -8.25
CA ASN A 76 6.32 -1.98 -6.87
C ASN A 76 5.21 -2.75 -6.15
N VAL A 77 5.43 -4.03 -5.95
CA VAL A 77 4.52 -4.97 -5.28
C VAL A 77 5.23 -5.52 -4.07
N TYR A 78 4.62 -5.44 -2.90
CA TYR A 78 5.29 -5.80 -1.66
C TYR A 78 4.33 -6.55 -0.72
N SER A 79 4.89 -7.47 0.08
CA SER A 79 4.22 -7.95 1.29
C SER A 79 4.68 -7.15 2.50
N ILE A 80 3.76 -6.87 3.41
CA ILE A 80 4.09 -6.18 4.67
C ILE A 80 5.04 -7.05 5.48
N GLN A 81 6.18 -6.49 5.89
CA GLN A 81 7.19 -7.14 6.71
C GLN A 81 7.30 -6.47 8.08
N GLU A 82 7.76 -7.23 9.06
CA GLU A 82 7.93 -6.77 10.44
C GLU A 82 9.40 -6.49 10.74
N SER A 83 9.64 -5.52 11.60
CA SER A 83 10.99 -5.18 12.07
C SER A 83 11.42 -5.94 13.33
N ASN A 84 10.58 -6.87 13.83
CA ASN A 84 10.77 -7.54 15.12
C ASN A 84 12.09 -8.34 15.21
N GLY A 85 12.56 -8.90 14.10
CA GLY A 85 13.79 -9.69 14.02
C GLY A 85 15.07 -8.89 13.75
N ILE A 86 14.96 -7.59 13.46
CA ILE A 86 16.11 -6.77 13.03
C ILE A 86 16.98 -6.40 14.23
N ASP A 87 18.26 -6.79 14.18
CA ASP A 87 19.24 -6.42 15.22
C ASP A 87 19.68 -4.96 15.09
N ARG A 88 19.10 -4.10 15.91
CA ARG A 88 19.38 -2.66 15.95
C ARG A 88 20.80 -2.31 16.38
N ASN A 89 21.52 -3.22 17.04
CA ASN A 89 22.92 -2.98 17.41
C ASN A 89 23.83 -2.94 16.17
N GLN A 90 23.39 -3.53 15.09
CA GLN A 90 24.13 -3.51 13.82
C GLN A 90 24.03 -2.18 13.07
N LEU A 91 23.09 -1.28 13.41
CA LEU A 91 22.95 0.03 12.77
C LEU A 91 24.23 0.88 12.84
N LYS A 92 25.05 0.69 13.87
CA LYS A 92 26.34 1.37 14.00
C LYS A 92 27.33 1.08 12.87
N PHE A 93 27.17 -0.05 12.15
CA PHE A 93 28.02 -0.47 11.06
C PHE A 93 27.58 0.04 9.68
N PHE A 94 26.41 0.70 9.61
CA PHE A 94 25.90 1.30 8.39
C PHE A 94 26.35 2.75 8.25
N GLY A 95 26.07 3.34 7.07
CA GLY A 95 26.34 4.76 6.81
C GLY A 95 27.80 5.04 6.47
N GLU A 96 28.47 4.11 5.80
CA GLU A 96 29.82 4.37 5.27
C GLU A 96 29.79 5.57 4.30
N GLY A 97 30.75 6.48 4.43
CA GLY A 97 30.82 7.69 3.63
C GLY A 97 29.89 8.84 4.08
N LEU A 98 29.06 8.64 5.11
CA LEU A 98 28.28 9.71 5.74
C LEU A 98 29.11 10.42 6.81
N SER A 99 28.85 11.73 6.98
CA SER A 99 29.38 12.48 8.13
C SER A 99 28.76 11.95 9.44
N GLU A 100 29.42 12.15 10.57
CA GLU A 100 28.92 11.74 11.90
C GLU A 100 27.53 12.33 12.21
N THR A 101 27.25 13.55 11.76
CA THR A 101 25.94 14.20 11.93
C THR A 101 24.86 13.52 11.09
N GLU A 102 25.16 13.24 9.82
CA GLU A 102 24.23 12.51 8.93
C GLU A 102 23.98 11.09 9.44
N LYS A 103 25.02 10.38 9.88
CA LYS A 103 24.92 9.04 10.42
C LYS A 103 24.04 8.99 11.67
N LYS A 104 24.22 9.93 12.61
CA LYS A 104 23.39 10.02 13.80
C LYS A 104 21.92 10.27 13.44
N ARG A 105 21.65 11.21 12.51
CA ARG A 105 20.31 11.51 12.03
C ARG A 105 19.68 10.30 11.31
N ALA A 106 20.44 9.57 10.49
CA ALA A 106 19.98 8.38 9.80
C ALA A 106 19.61 7.26 10.80
N ILE A 107 20.43 7.00 11.80
CA ILE A 107 20.16 6.00 12.86
C ILE A 107 18.86 6.36 13.62
N GLU A 108 18.65 7.63 13.97
CA GLU A 108 17.44 8.09 14.62
C GLU A 108 16.20 7.83 13.74
N GLN A 109 16.26 8.19 12.46
CA GLN A 109 15.18 8.00 11.52
C GLN A 109 14.89 6.52 11.23
N VAL A 110 15.92 5.69 10.99
CA VAL A 110 15.76 4.25 10.81
C VAL A 110 15.15 3.62 12.06
N THR A 111 15.59 4.02 13.24
CA THR A 111 15.03 3.51 14.51
C THR A 111 13.53 3.83 14.62
N GLY A 112 13.12 5.06 14.31
CA GLY A 112 11.71 5.46 14.30
C GLY A 112 10.89 4.69 13.26
N LEU A 113 11.46 4.45 12.08
CA LEU A 113 10.82 3.63 11.06
C LEU A 113 10.67 2.18 11.53
N LEU A 114 11.70 1.57 12.09
CA LEU A 114 11.64 0.22 12.66
C LEU A 114 10.62 0.11 13.80
N ASP A 115 10.45 1.16 14.62
CA ASP A 115 9.41 1.19 15.66
C ASP A 115 8.00 1.20 15.04
N THR A 116 7.80 1.89 13.92
CA THR A 116 6.54 1.89 13.18
C THR A 116 6.21 0.51 12.60
N PHE A 117 7.21 -0.24 12.13
CA PHE A 117 7.03 -1.56 11.55
C PHE A 117 7.09 -2.71 12.57
N LYS A 118 7.16 -2.40 13.86
CA LYS A 118 7.04 -3.41 14.89
C LYS A 118 5.63 -4.01 14.86
N ASP A 119 5.54 -5.33 14.82
CA ASP A 119 4.28 -6.07 14.68
C ASP A 119 3.45 -5.64 13.44
N ALA A 120 4.10 -5.21 12.36
CA ALA A 120 3.42 -4.61 11.20
C ALA A 120 2.44 -5.57 10.50
N LYS A 121 2.66 -6.89 10.59
CA LYS A 121 1.71 -7.89 10.06
C LYS A 121 0.38 -7.94 10.81
N GLU A 122 0.28 -7.38 12.02
CA GLU A 122 -1.00 -7.19 12.72
C GLU A 122 -1.86 -6.08 12.10
N TYR A 123 -1.20 -5.07 11.51
CA TYR A 123 -1.87 -3.86 11.01
C TYR A 123 -1.97 -3.82 9.49
N GLY A 124 -1.04 -4.45 8.79
CA GLY A 124 -0.99 -4.41 7.33
C GLY A 124 -0.83 -2.99 6.78
N SER A 125 -1.42 -2.75 5.64
CA SER A 125 -1.31 -1.46 4.91
C SER A 125 -2.10 -0.29 5.53
N ILE A 126 -2.86 -0.52 6.63
CA ILE A 126 -3.46 0.58 7.39
C ILE A 126 -2.45 1.34 8.25
N LEU A 127 -1.21 0.83 8.40
CA LEU A 127 -0.12 1.53 9.05
C LEU A 127 0.11 2.91 8.44
N THR A 128 0.27 3.91 9.31
CA THR A 128 0.64 5.27 8.91
C THR A 128 2.14 5.44 9.16
N VAL A 129 2.86 5.83 8.10
CA VAL A 129 4.30 6.07 8.14
C VAL A 129 4.55 7.57 8.01
N ASP A 130 5.38 8.11 8.87
CA ASP A 130 5.80 9.50 8.84
C ASP A 130 6.70 9.80 7.62
N SER A 131 6.94 11.06 7.37
CA SER A 131 7.88 11.48 6.33
C SER A 131 9.31 11.43 6.87
N TYR A 132 10.17 10.70 6.19
CA TYR A 132 11.59 10.56 6.48
C TYR A 132 12.45 11.15 5.33
N ASP A 133 13.71 11.36 5.58
CA ASP A 133 14.71 11.71 4.56
C ASP A 133 15.15 10.45 3.83
N TRP A 134 14.31 10.01 2.86
CA TRP A 134 14.49 8.73 2.16
C TRP A 134 15.84 8.64 1.44
N GLU A 135 16.35 9.76 0.89
CA GLU A 135 17.65 9.79 0.22
C GLU A 135 18.78 9.53 1.22
N LEU A 136 18.74 10.16 2.40
CA LEU A 136 19.68 9.90 3.48
C LEU A 136 19.62 8.44 3.93
N LEU A 137 18.41 7.87 4.07
CA LEU A 137 18.22 6.49 4.52
C LEU A 137 18.73 5.49 3.47
N ASP A 138 18.51 5.73 2.19
CA ASP A 138 19.06 4.90 1.11
C ASP A 138 20.59 4.90 1.14
N ARG A 139 21.20 6.08 1.28
CA ARG A 139 22.67 6.20 1.42
C ARG A 139 23.19 5.51 2.67
N PHE A 140 22.45 5.57 3.77
CA PHE A 140 22.83 4.94 5.03
C PHE A 140 22.87 3.41 4.93
N VAL A 141 21.91 2.81 4.21
CA VAL A 141 21.79 1.34 4.07
C VAL A 141 22.59 0.81 2.88
N SER A 142 22.97 1.67 1.91
CA SER A 142 23.75 1.24 0.74
C SER A 142 25.06 0.53 1.14
N LYS A 143 25.48 -0.46 0.32
CA LYS A 143 26.79 -1.10 0.50
C LYS A 143 27.89 -0.09 0.23
N GLY A 144 28.70 0.21 1.25
CA GLY A 144 30.03 0.79 1.06
C GLY A 144 31.02 -0.30 0.56
N GLU A 145 32.14 0.13 0.03
CA GLU A 145 33.26 -0.78 -0.24
C GLU A 145 33.89 -1.19 1.11
N MET A 146 33.35 -2.23 1.74
CA MET A 146 33.97 -2.75 2.96
C MET A 146 35.35 -3.32 2.69
N LEU A 147 36.36 -2.50 2.90
CA LEU A 147 37.76 -2.90 3.07
C LEU A 147 38.00 -3.24 4.55
N GLY A 148 37.50 -4.38 5.03
CA GLY A 148 37.70 -4.74 6.44
C GLY A 148 37.54 -6.22 6.73
N GLN A 149 38.30 -6.72 7.73
CA GLN A 149 38.21 -8.08 8.24
C GLN A 149 36.80 -8.36 8.78
N MET A 150 36.20 -9.50 8.39
CA MET A 150 35.01 -10.04 9.04
C MET A 150 35.28 -10.23 10.54
N SER A 151 34.55 -9.51 11.37
CA SER A 151 34.50 -9.73 12.83
C SER A 151 33.21 -10.51 13.18
N MET A 152 33.19 -11.14 14.35
CA MET A 152 31.96 -11.81 14.84
C MET A 152 30.75 -10.84 14.91
N ASP A 153 31.01 -9.54 15.10
CA ASP A 153 29.96 -8.51 15.19
C ASP A 153 29.33 -8.16 13.83
N THR A 154 29.95 -8.59 12.71
CA THR A 154 29.45 -8.35 11.35
C THR A 154 28.76 -9.57 10.74
N VAL A 155 28.62 -10.65 11.49
CA VAL A 155 27.85 -11.85 11.06
C VAL A 155 26.37 -11.44 10.96
N GLY A 156 25.72 -11.72 9.81
CA GLY A 156 24.33 -11.37 9.55
C GLY A 156 24.10 -9.92 9.11
N LEU A 157 25.15 -9.10 8.94
CA LEU A 157 25.02 -7.70 8.54
C LEU A 157 24.34 -7.54 7.15
N ASP A 158 24.63 -8.43 6.21
CA ASP A 158 23.98 -8.40 4.89
C ASP A 158 22.49 -8.74 4.99
N GLU A 159 22.09 -9.69 5.82
CA GLU A 159 20.69 -10.02 6.08
C GLU A 159 19.95 -8.83 6.72
N THR A 160 20.55 -8.27 7.79
CA THR A 160 19.99 -7.05 8.42
C THR A 160 19.87 -5.89 7.42
N ARG A 161 20.81 -5.75 6.50
CA ARG A 161 20.76 -4.74 5.43
C ARG A 161 19.58 -4.95 4.51
N GLU A 162 19.38 -6.17 4.03
CA GLU A 162 18.27 -6.54 3.15
C GLU A 162 16.92 -6.31 3.85
N ASP A 163 16.80 -6.70 5.11
CA ASP A 163 15.60 -6.48 5.92
C ASP A 163 15.29 -4.97 6.06
N ILE A 164 16.30 -4.15 6.39
CA ILE A 164 16.12 -2.71 6.49
C ILE A 164 15.76 -2.10 5.12
N GLN A 165 16.36 -2.56 4.03
CA GLN A 165 16.01 -2.12 2.68
C GLN A 165 14.53 -2.41 2.36
N HIS A 166 14.04 -3.61 2.68
CA HIS A 166 12.62 -3.95 2.52
C HIS A 166 11.71 -3.04 3.35
N ILE A 167 12.07 -2.74 4.60
CA ILE A 167 11.30 -1.82 5.44
C ILE A 167 11.33 -0.39 4.87
N LEU A 168 12.46 0.06 4.30
CA LEU A 168 12.55 1.35 3.61
C LEU A 168 11.62 1.42 2.39
N GLU A 169 11.61 0.40 1.54
CA GLU A 169 10.73 0.33 0.37
C GLU A 169 9.25 0.36 0.78
N LEU A 170 8.88 -0.41 1.80
CA LEU A 170 7.54 -0.39 2.38
C LEU A 170 7.18 0.99 2.96
N GLY A 171 8.11 1.60 3.69
CA GLY A 171 7.94 2.93 4.26
C GLY A 171 7.68 3.99 3.19
N LYS A 172 8.46 3.99 2.11
CA LYS A 172 8.26 4.85 0.94
C LYS A 172 6.88 4.62 0.31
N CYS A 173 6.52 3.35 0.07
CA CYS A 173 5.25 2.98 -0.53
C CYS A 173 4.04 3.41 0.33
N LEU A 174 4.13 3.27 1.66
CA LEU A 174 3.05 3.63 2.59
C LEU A 174 2.92 5.13 2.86
N SER A 175 4.01 5.91 2.70
CA SER A 175 4.04 7.35 2.97
C SER A 175 3.75 8.20 1.73
N GLN A 176 4.11 7.73 0.53
CA GLN A 176 3.87 8.48 -0.71
C GLN A 176 2.38 8.67 -1.00
N LYS A 177 2.08 9.60 -1.92
CA LYS A 177 0.70 9.93 -2.32
C LYS A 177 0.44 9.50 -3.75
N TYR A 178 -0.78 9.00 -3.99
CA TYR A 178 -1.20 8.41 -5.25
C TYR A 178 -2.31 9.22 -5.91
N HIS A 179 -2.36 9.23 -7.23
CA HIS A 179 -3.45 9.83 -7.99
C HIS A 179 -4.74 9.02 -7.85
N THR A 180 -4.60 7.70 -7.80
CA THR A 180 -5.74 6.78 -7.64
C THR A 180 -5.36 5.67 -6.66
N VAL A 181 -6.25 5.36 -5.74
CA VAL A 181 -6.14 4.21 -4.84
C VAL A 181 -7.39 3.35 -5.05
N THR A 182 -7.19 2.13 -5.54
CA THR A 182 -8.27 1.18 -5.82
C THR A 182 -8.05 -0.10 -5.06
N THR A 183 -9.06 -0.62 -4.34
CA THR A 183 -8.90 -1.84 -3.55
C THR A 183 -10.22 -2.54 -3.28
N ASN A 184 -10.13 -3.85 -3.05
CA ASN A 184 -11.15 -4.65 -2.38
C ASN A 184 -10.61 -5.02 -1.00
N PRO A 185 -10.94 -4.25 0.05
CA PRO A 185 -10.39 -4.47 1.39
C PRO A 185 -11.01 -5.70 2.06
N PRO A 186 -10.35 -6.26 3.08
CA PRO A 186 -10.95 -7.32 3.88
C PRO A 186 -12.17 -6.82 4.66
N TYR A 187 -13.19 -7.71 4.79
CA TYR A 187 -14.40 -7.48 5.58
C TYR A 187 -14.20 -8.17 6.93
N MET A 188 -13.93 -7.37 7.95
CA MET A 188 -13.69 -7.86 9.31
C MET A 188 -14.38 -6.93 10.30
N ASP A 189 -15.46 -7.40 10.89
CA ASP A 189 -16.18 -6.70 11.96
C ASP A 189 -15.24 -6.39 13.14
N GLY A 190 -15.43 -5.22 13.75
CA GLY A 190 -14.59 -4.76 14.87
C GLY A 190 -14.56 -5.72 16.06
N GLY A 191 -15.58 -6.54 16.25
CA GLY A 191 -15.62 -7.60 17.28
C GLY A 191 -14.71 -8.79 16.98
N ASN A 192 -14.33 -8.99 15.72
CA ASN A 192 -13.43 -10.06 15.26
C ASN A 192 -11.96 -9.62 15.17
N MET A 193 -11.67 -8.33 15.37
CA MET A 193 -10.31 -7.82 15.43
C MET A 193 -9.64 -8.29 16.73
N ASN A 194 -8.39 -8.72 16.65
CA ASN A 194 -7.61 -8.99 17.85
C ASN A 194 -7.35 -7.70 18.66
N SER A 195 -6.83 -7.82 19.89
CA SER A 195 -6.64 -6.66 20.77
C SER A 195 -5.71 -5.60 20.18
N LYS A 196 -4.59 -5.99 19.57
CA LYS A 196 -3.62 -5.06 18.97
C LYS A 196 -4.23 -4.27 17.83
N LEU A 197 -4.86 -4.96 16.86
CA LEU A 197 -5.52 -4.32 15.72
C LEU A 197 -6.67 -3.42 16.19
N GLY A 198 -7.53 -3.92 17.10
CA GLY A 198 -8.67 -3.17 17.61
C GLY A 198 -8.26 -1.88 18.37
N GLU A 199 -7.18 -1.91 19.15
CA GLU A 199 -6.64 -0.71 19.82
C GLU A 199 -6.07 0.28 18.81
N TYR A 200 -5.30 -0.20 17.84
CA TYR A 200 -4.76 0.65 16.77
C TYR A 200 -5.86 1.33 15.98
N VAL A 201 -6.87 0.58 15.54
CA VAL A 201 -8.02 1.10 14.78
C VAL A 201 -8.80 2.14 15.60
N LYS A 202 -9.09 1.87 16.88
CA LYS A 202 -9.76 2.85 17.76
C LYS A 202 -8.96 4.14 17.92
N LYS A 203 -7.65 4.05 17.99
CA LYS A 203 -6.76 5.20 18.15
C LYS A 203 -6.61 6.03 16.87
N GLN A 204 -6.44 5.38 15.72
CA GLN A 204 -6.10 6.04 14.46
C GLN A 204 -7.31 6.29 13.54
N TYR A 205 -8.37 5.47 13.66
CA TYR A 205 -9.51 5.43 12.73
C TYR A 205 -10.86 5.32 13.45
N GLU A 206 -11.08 6.12 14.50
CA GLU A 206 -12.26 5.98 15.38
C GLU A 206 -13.60 5.94 14.61
N ALA A 207 -13.75 6.75 13.56
CA ALA A 207 -14.98 6.79 12.77
C ALA A 207 -15.18 5.56 11.87
N GLY A 208 -14.10 4.78 11.61
CA GLY A 208 -14.11 3.55 10.80
C GLY A 208 -14.04 2.27 11.62
N LYS A 209 -14.03 2.32 12.94
CA LYS A 209 -13.71 1.18 13.83
C LYS A 209 -14.69 0.01 13.80
N ASN A 210 -15.84 0.17 13.16
CA ASN A 210 -16.88 -0.87 13.15
C ASN A 210 -16.54 -2.05 12.23
N ASP A 211 -15.79 -1.80 11.15
CA ASP A 211 -15.32 -2.84 10.23
C ASP A 211 -14.05 -2.37 9.53
N LEU A 212 -13.19 -3.32 9.18
CA LEU A 212 -11.90 -3.02 8.57
C LEU A 212 -12.04 -2.34 7.19
N PHE A 213 -13.06 -2.70 6.38
CA PHE A 213 -13.30 -1.99 5.12
C PHE A 213 -13.54 -0.49 5.32
N SER A 214 -14.20 -0.10 6.42
CA SER A 214 -14.44 1.32 6.71
C SER A 214 -13.16 2.04 7.15
N VAL A 215 -12.23 1.35 7.81
CA VAL A 215 -10.87 1.86 8.06
C VAL A 215 -10.16 2.13 6.75
N PHE A 216 -10.27 1.21 5.77
CA PHE A 216 -9.65 1.38 4.45
C PHE A 216 -10.21 2.54 3.65
N ILE A 217 -11.46 2.95 3.83
CA ILE A 217 -11.98 4.18 3.20
C ILE A 217 -11.15 5.40 3.65
N PHE A 218 -10.90 5.53 4.96
CA PHE A 218 -10.05 6.61 5.49
C PHE A 218 -8.59 6.46 5.04
N ARG A 219 -8.06 5.26 5.10
CA ARG A 219 -6.68 5.00 4.71
C ARG A 219 -6.43 5.33 3.25
N CYS A 220 -7.27 4.85 2.32
CA CYS A 220 -7.17 5.13 0.89
C CYS A 220 -7.29 6.64 0.61
N ARG A 221 -8.23 7.34 1.27
CA ARG A 221 -8.31 8.82 1.20
C ARG A 221 -6.98 9.46 1.60
N ASN A 222 -6.39 9.00 2.71
CA ASN A 222 -5.13 9.56 3.21
C ASN A 222 -3.94 9.26 2.29
N MET A 223 -3.97 8.15 1.55
CA MET A 223 -2.95 7.81 0.54
C MET A 223 -3.11 8.62 -0.77
N CYS A 224 -4.26 9.22 -1.04
CA CYS A 224 -4.45 10.02 -2.24
C CYS A 224 -3.87 11.44 -2.11
N ILE A 225 -3.42 11.98 -3.25
CA ILE A 225 -3.17 13.42 -3.43
C ILE A 225 -4.49 14.22 -3.31
N LYS A 226 -4.42 15.54 -3.25
CA LYS A 226 -5.61 16.40 -3.41
C LYS A 226 -6.21 16.15 -4.80
N SER A 227 -7.53 16.07 -4.89
CA SER A 227 -8.27 15.71 -6.11
C SER A 227 -8.02 14.30 -6.64
N GLY A 228 -7.27 13.45 -5.91
CA GLY A 228 -7.09 12.05 -6.25
C GLY A 228 -8.35 11.22 -6.07
N MET A 229 -8.37 10.02 -6.64
CA MET A 229 -9.53 9.14 -6.68
C MET A 229 -9.36 7.94 -5.74
N VAL A 230 -10.40 7.62 -5.00
CA VAL A 230 -10.53 6.38 -4.22
C VAL A 230 -11.64 5.55 -4.82
N SER A 231 -11.34 4.32 -5.25
CA SER A 231 -12.34 3.39 -5.78
C SER A 231 -12.32 2.10 -4.98
N MET A 232 -13.47 1.65 -4.51
CA MET A 232 -13.53 0.46 -3.66
C MET A 232 -14.78 -0.36 -3.98
N ILE A 233 -14.68 -1.66 -3.66
CA ILE A 233 -15.83 -2.53 -3.48
C ILE A 233 -15.91 -2.88 -1.99
N THR A 234 -17.07 -2.69 -1.35
CA THR A 234 -17.25 -2.91 0.08
C THR A 234 -18.61 -3.52 0.38
N GLN A 235 -18.82 -3.96 1.62
CA GLN A 235 -20.17 -4.20 2.12
C GLN A 235 -20.99 -2.91 2.07
N HIS A 236 -22.28 -3.01 1.77
CA HIS A 236 -23.17 -1.86 1.60
C HIS A 236 -23.64 -1.21 2.92
N GLY A 237 -23.48 -1.90 4.06
CA GLY A 237 -24.02 -1.50 5.36
C GLY A 237 -23.65 -0.08 5.80
N TRP A 238 -22.49 0.41 5.40
CA TRP A 238 -22.07 1.78 5.72
C TRP A 238 -22.98 2.87 5.15
N MET A 239 -23.71 2.57 4.08
CA MET A 239 -24.65 3.50 3.45
C MET A 239 -25.89 3.79 4.32
N PHE A 240 -26.33 2.83 5.13
CA PHE A 240 -27.64 2.86 5.78
C PHE A 240 -27.57 2.79 7.30
N LEU A 241 -26.65 1.99 7.88
CA LEU A 241 -26.62 1.75 9.31
C LEU A 241 -26.23 2.98 10.12
N GLY A 242 -26.88 3.19 11.26
CA GLY A 242 -26.62 4.29 12.18
C GLY A 242 -25.20 4.28 12.75
N SER A 243 -24.61 3.10 12.94
CA SER A 243 -23.23 2.92 13.40
C SER A 243 -22.17 3.58 12.49
N TYR A 244 -22.49 3.78 11.20
CA TYR A 244 -21.62 4.45 10.24
C TYR A 244 -21.96 5.92 9.96
N ALA A 245 -22.84 6.54 10.77
CA ALA A 245 -23.24 7.95 10.56
C ALA A 245 -22.03 8.90 10.54
N LYS A 246 -21.06 8.72 11.44
CA LYS A 246 -19.82 9.52 11.47
C LYS A 246 -18.99 9.34 10.20
N LEU A 247 -18.86 8.10 9.69
CA LEU A 247 -18.16 7.80 8.43
C LEU A 247 -18.83 8.55 7.26
N ARG A 248 -20.17 8.47 7.13
CA ARG A 248 -20.89 9.17 6.06
C ARG A 248 -20.71 10.68 6.14
N MET A 249 -20.81 11.26 7.33
CA MET A 249 -20.56 12.69 7.53
C MET A 249 -19.15 13.10 7.12
N ASP A 250 -18.15 12.29 7.47
CA ASP A 250 -16.76 12.58 7.09
C ASP A 250 -16.56 12.50 5.58
N ILE A 251 -17.12 11.48 4.92
CA ILE A 251 -17.07 11.35 3.45
C ILE A 251 -17.73 12.56 2.79
N THR A 252 -18.95 12.90 3.19
CA THR A 252 -19.71 14.03 2.57
C THR A 252 -19.07 15.39 2.82
N ASN A 253 -18.34 15.56 3.92
CA ASN A 253 -17.67 16.82 4.26
C ASN A 253 -16.27 16.97 3.63
N SER A 254 -15.67 15.89 3.14
CA SER A 254 -14.26 15.91 2.69
C SER A 254 -14.03 15.32 1.30
N MET A 255 -15.04 14.70 0.71
CA MET A 255 -14.94 14.01 -0.57
C MET A 255 -16.21 14.24 -1.41
N THR A 256 -16.08 14.04 -2.71
CA THR A 256 -17.21 14.02 -3.65
C THR A 256 -17.43 12.58 -4.12
N LEU A 257 -18.66 12.07 -3.98
CA LEU A 257 -19.04 10.77 -4.53
C LEU A 257 -19.29 10.92 -6.04
N ILE A 258 -18.40 10.35 -6.83
CA ILE A 258 -18.41 10.45 -8.29
C ILE A 258 -19.44 9.49 -8.89
N ASN A 259 -19.37 8.24 -8.48
CA ASN A 259 -20.36 7.23 -8.86
C ASN A 259 -20.47 6.14 -7.80
N MET A 260 -21.57 5.41 -7.85
CA MET A 260 -21.81 4.26 -7.00
C MET A 260 -22.73 3.27 -7.72
N ALA A 261 -22.42 1.99 -7.62
CA ALA A 261 -23.32 0.92 -8.06
C ALA A 261 -23.57 -0.06 -6.91
N HIS A 262 -24.85 -0.33 -6.63
CA HIS A 262 -25.25 -1.32 -5.66
C HIS A 262 -25.36 -2.69 -6.34
N LEU A 263 -24.39 -3.58 -6.08
CA LEU A 263 -24.25 -4.85 -6.77
C LEU A 263 -25.15 -5.97 -6.20
N GLY A 264 -25.80 -5.70 -5.05
CA GLY A 264 -26.64 -6.67 -4.38
C GLY A 264 -25.87 -7.87 -3.80
N ALA A 265 -26.60 -8.98 -3.62
CA ALA A 265 -26.07 -10.20 -2.96
C ALA A 265 -25.30 -11.13 -3.90
N ARG A 266 -25.24 -10.84 -5.20
CA ARG A 266 -24.65 -11.73 -6.22
C ARG A 266 -23.40 -11.15 -6.88
N ALA A 267 -22.71 -10.24 -6.20
CA ALA A 267 -21.47 -9.66 -6.73
C ALA A 267 -20.30 -10.66 -6.78
N PHE A 268 -20.35 -11.71 -5.97
CA PHE A 268 -19.34 -12.76 -5.91
C PHE A 268 -20.02 -14.13 -5.97
N ASP A 269 -19.69 -14.95 -6.98
CA ASP A 269 -20.30 -16.27 -7.19
C ASP A 269 -19.94 -17.29 -6.10
N GLU A 270 -18.79 -17.11 -5.43
CA GLU A 270 -18.23 -18.05 -4.46
C GLU A 270 -18.70 -17.81 -3.01
N ILE A 271 -19.24 -16.65 -2.70
CA ILE A 271 -19.78 -16.35 -1.37
C ILE A 271 -21.25 -16.70 -1.40
N GLY A 272 -21.66 -17.75 -0.66
CA GLY A 272 -23.06 -18.21 -0.58
C GLY A 272 -24.04 -17.05 -0.43
N GLY A 273 -24.86 -16.84 -1.45
CA GLY A 273 -25.46 -15.58 -1.93
C GLY A 273 -26.48 -14.88 -1.04
N GLU A 274 -26.58 -15.14 0.27
CA GLU A 274 -27.55 -14.43 1.13
C GLU A 274 -26.93 -13.52 2.20
N VAL A 275 -25.61 -13.56 2.40
CA VAL A 275 -25.00 -12.96 3.60
C VAL A 275 -24.37 -11.60 3.37
N VAL A 276 -23.82 -11.29 2.20
CA VAL A 276 -23.11 -10.04 1.97
C VAL A 276 -23.62 -9.31 0.73
N GLN A 277 -24.29 -8.20 0.94
CA GLN A 277 -24.62 -7.27 -0.14
C GLN A 277 -23.48 -6.26 -0.29
N THR A 278 -23.06 -6.03 -1.53
CA THR A 278 -21.91 -5.19 -1.83
C THR A 278 -22.27 -3.97 -2.65
N THR A 279 -21.44 -2.96 -2.52
CA THR A 279 -21.48 -1.74 -3.33
C THR A 279 -20.08 -1.42 -3.83
N THR A 280 -19.99 -0.92 -5.06
CA THR A 280 -18.77 -0.30 -5.56
C THR A 280 -18.97 1.19 -5.72
N PHE A 281 -17.93 1.97 -5.48
CA PHE A 281 -18.01 3.41 -5.56
C PHE A 281 -16.66 4.03 -5.92
N ALA A 282 -16.72 5.24 -6.47
CA ALA A 282 -15.57 6.10 -6.67
C ALA A 282 -15.78 7.44 -5.96
N LEU A 283 -14.82 7.81 -5.12
CA LEU A 283 -14.78 9.06 -4.37
C LEU A 283 -13.61 9.91 -4.85
N ARG A 284 -13.82 11.21 -5.05
CA ARG A 284 -12.76 12.16 -5.28
C ARG A 284 -12.40 12.89 -3.98
N LYS A 285 -11.10 13.03 -3.72
CA LYS A 285 -10.60 13.68 -2.49
C LYS A 285 -10.60 15.20 -2.61
N ASP A 286 -11.75 15.75 -2.83
CA ASP A 286 -12.12 17.17 -2.65
C ASP A 286 -13.65 17.30 -2.72
N GLN A 287 -14.16 18.48 -2.41
CA GLN A 287 -15.56 18.81 -2.62
C GLN A 287 -15.72 19.55 -3.95
N MET A 288 -16.64 19.06 -4.75
CA MET A 288 -17.06 19.71 -6.00
C MET A 288 -18.46 20.30 -5.76
N GLU A 289 -18.56 21.61 -5.81
CA GLU A 289 -19.85 22.32 -5.74
C GLU A 289 -20.72 21.91 -6.93
N ASP A 290 -22.01 21.71 -6.69
CA ASP A 290 -23.04 21.39 -7.71
C ASP A 290 -22.76 20.11 -8.53
N TYR A 291 -21.94 19.19 -8.03
CA TYR A 291 -21.70 17.92 -8.69
C TYR A 291 -22.81 16.90 -8.41
N SER A 292 -23.38 16.33 -9.47
CA SER A 292 -24.34 15.22 -9.39
C SER A 292 -23.67 13.92 -9.82
N GLY A 293 -23.49 12.99 -8.89
CA GLY A 293 -22.91 11.68 -9.16
C GLY A 293 -23.85 10.75 -9.93
N ALA A 294 -23.28 9.70 -10.53
CA ALA A 294 -24.03 8.63 -11.17
C ALA A 294 -24.27 7.47 -10.20
N TYR A 295 -25.52 7.05 -10.06
CA TYR A 295 -25.94 5.99 -9.14
C TYR A 295 -26.73 4.91 -9.89
N VAL A 296 -26.38 3.64 -9.68
CA VAL A 296 -27.03 2.48 -10.30
C VAL A 296 -27.39 1.43 -9.25
#